data_145e4795ad6ae70f7097244ac3f008c6
#
_entry.id   145e4795ad6ae70f7097244ac3f008c6
#
_cell.length_a   1.000
_cell.length_b   1.000
_cell.length_c   1.000
_cell.angle_alpha   90.00
_cell.angle_beta   90.00
_cell.angle_gamma   90.00
#
_symmetry.space_group_name_H-M   'P 1'
#
loop_
_entity.id
_entity.type
_entity.pdbx_description
1 polymer ?
#
loop_
_entity_poly.entity_id
_entity_poly.type
_entity_poly.pdbx_seq_one_letter_code
_entity_poly.pdbx_strand_id
1 'polypeptide(L)'
;ERMKTELITNVSHDIKTPLTSIINYVDILSKAGDLSDKEAEYLEVLQRQSARLKKLIEDLIEASKASTGNLEVHMEPTDVEMLLEQALGEFEERLAACKLQPVVTNYLTKKYGTQADCHVMADGRHLWRVFDNLIGNIIKYAQPNSRVYIDIDEAEQGEITVTFKNISKEPLNISGDELKERFVRGDRSRNTEGNGLGLSIAQSLMELQNGKVEIMIDGDLFKVVLLLKTGNCKN
;
A
#
# COMPACT_ATOMS: atom_id res chain seq x y z
N GLU A 1 -3.64 -26.20 3.49
CA GLU A 1 -3.08 -24.85 3.24
C GLU A 1 -1.96 -24.86 2.19
N ARG A 2 -0.93 -25.72 2.26
CA ARG A 2 0.10 -25.85 1.22
C ARG A 2 -0.46 -26.03 -0.20
N MET A 3 -1.49 -26.85 -0.35
CA MET A 3 -2.14 -27.11 -1.65
C MET A 3 -2.89 -25.87 -2.20
N LYS A 4 -3.44 -25.02 -1.32
CA LYS A 4 -4.05 -23.74 -1.71
C LYS A 4 -3.01 -22.75 -2.23
N THR A 5 -1.86 -22.70 -1.59
CA THR A 5 -0.75 -21.81 -1.97
C THR A 5 -0.11 -22.23 -3.29
N GLU A 6 0.15 -23.52 -3.49
CA GLU A 6 0.66 -24.04 -4.76
C GLU A 6 -0.31 -23.81 -5.92
N LEU A 7 -1.62 -24.02 -5.70
CA LEU A 7 -2.66 -23.73 -6.68
C LEU A 7 -2.68 -22.24 -7.04
N ILE A 8 -2.66 -21.33 -6.07
CA ILE A 8 -2.69 -19.87 -6.32
C ILE A 8 -1.40 -19.43 -7.03
N THR A 9 -0.24 -19.97 -6.65
CA THR A 9 1.03 -19.64 -7.28
C THR A 9 1.09 -20.15 -8.74
N ASN A 10 0.66 -21.37 -8.99
CA ASN A 10 0.63 -21.94 -10.34
C ASN A 10 -0.39 -21.24 -11.24
N VAL A 11 -1.63 -21.05 -10.75
CA VAL A 11 -2.68 -20.31 -11.48
C VAL A 11 -2.23 -18.87 -11.77
N SER A 12 -1.53 -18.24 -10.85
CA SER A 12 -1.01 -16.88 -11.04
C SER A 12 0.05 -16.81 -12.13
N HIS A 13 0.96 -17.79 -12.19
CA HIS A 13 1.95 -17.90 -13.24
C HIS A 13 1.27 -18.13 -14.60
N ASP A 14 0.27 -19.01 -14.65
CA ASP A 14 -0.46 -19.36 -15.86
C ASP A 14 -1.34 -18.20 -16.39
N ILE A 15 -1.76 -17.28 -15.52
CA ILE A 15 -2.46 -16.06 -15.91
C ILE A 15 -1.46 -14.93 -16.28
N LYS A 16 -0.32 -14.83 -15.60
CA LYS A 16 0.68 -13.79 -15.86
C LYS A 16 1.27 -13.88 -17.27
N THR A 17 1.48 -15.10 -17.77
CA THR A 17 2.07 -15.33 -19.10
C THR A 17 1.20 -14.80 -20.27
N PRO A 18 -0.10 -15.16 -20.41
CA PRO A 18 -0.95 -14.63 -21.46
C PRO A 18 -1.22 -13.13 -21.30
N LEU A 19 -1.30 -12.65 -20.06
CA LEU A 19 -1.47 -11.22 -19.79
C LEU A 19 -0.25 -10.40 -20.24
N THR A 20 0.96 -10.89 -19.99
CA THR A 20 2.19 -10.24 -20.48
C THR A 20 2.19 -10.19 -22.02
N SER A 21 1.72 -11.23 -22.69
CA SER A 21 1.58 -11.25 -24.15
C SER A 21 0.57 -10.19 -24.63
N ILE A 22 -0.59 -10.07 -23.97
CA ILE A 22 -1.59 -9.03 -24.28
C ILE A 22 -0.99 -7.63 -24.14
N ILE A 23 -0.30 -7.34 -23.04
CA ILE A 23 0.35 -6.05 -22.78
C ILE A 23 1.37 -5.73 -23.90
N ASN A 24 2.21 -6.72 -24.26
CA ASN A 24 3.22 -6.53 -25.32
C ASN A 24 2.59 -6.26 -26.68
N TYR A 25 1.53 -6.99 -27.05
CA TYR A 25 0.85 -6.76 -28.34
C TYR A 25 0.14 -5.40 -28.36
N VAL A 26 -0.49 -4.98 -27.28
CA VAL A 26 -1.10 -3.65 -27.17
C VAL A 26 -0.04 -2.55 -27.28
N ASP A 27 1.14 -2.73 -26.67
CA ASP A 27 2.26 -1.79 -26.80
C ASP A 27 2.84 -1.75 -28.23
N ILE A 28 2.95 -2.89 -28.89
CA ILE A 28 3.38 -2.96 -30.31
C ILE A 28 2.38 -2.24 -31.22
N LEU A 29 1.09 -2.48 -31.04
CA LEU A 29 0.04 -1.84 -31.82
C LEU A 29 -0.01 -0.33 -31.59
N SER A 30 0.20 0.14 -30.36
CA SER A 30 0.23 1.59 -30.07
C SER A 30 1.42 2.32 -30.72
N LYS A 31 2.50 1.59 -31.03
CA LYS A 31 3.70 2.12 -31.70
C LYS A 31 3.66 1.97 -33.23
N ALA A 32 2.68 1.30 -33.80
CA ALA A 32 2.62 0.98 -35.23
C ALA A 32 2.26 2.16 -36.15
N GLY A 33 1.94 3.33 -35.63
CA GLY A 33 2.09 4.62 -36.34
C GLY A 33 0.98 5.07 -37.29
N ASP A 34 -0.02 4.23 -37.66
CA ASP A 34 -1.13 4.60 -38.56
C ASP A 34 -2.52 4.35 -37.95
N LEU A 35 -2.68 4.71 -36.67
CA LEU A 35 -3.92 4.50 -35.97
C LEU A 35 -4.88 5.68 -36.16
N SER A 36 -6.14 5.39 -36.43
CA SER A 36 -7.20 6.39 -36.32
C SER A 36 -7.40 6.80 -34.85
N ASP A 37 -7.97 7.99 -34.63
CA ASP A 37 -8.23 8.51 -33.25
C ASP A 37 -9.00 7.50 -32.37
N LYS A 38 -9.96 6.78 -32.97
CA LYS A 38 -10.74 5.75 -32.25
C LYS A 38 -9.91 4.52 -31.88
N GLU A 39 -9.00 4.09 -32.74
CA GLU A 39 -8.11 2.95 -32.47
C GLU A 39 -7.11 3.31 -31.37
N ALA A 40 -6.59 4.53 -31.39
CA ALA A 40 -5.74 5.06 -30.31
C ALA A 40 -6.47 5.07 -28.97
N GLU A 41 -7.73 5.54 -28.94
CA GLU A 41 -8.56 5.52 -27.72
C GLU A 41 -8.80 4.08 -27.20
N TYR A 42 -9.10 3.12 -28.09
CA TYR A 42 -9.29 1.73 -27.69
C TYR A 42 -8.01 1.10 -27.15
N LEU A 43 -6.86 1.41 -27.76
CA LEU A 43 -5.56 0.93 -27.29
C LEU A 43 -5.22 1.50 -25.91
N GLU A 44 -5.47 2.78 -25.67
CA GLU A 44 -5.27 3.39 -24.35
C GLU A 44 -6.13 2.70 -23.27
N VAL A 45 -7.40 2.39 -23.59
CA VAL A 45 -8.27 1.63 -22.68
C VAL A 45 -7.70 0.24 -22.42
N LEU A 46 -7.24 -0.47 -23.46
CA LEU A 46 -6.67 -1.81 -23.32
C LEU A 46 -5.36 -1.79 -22.51
N GLN A 47 -4.48 -0.83 -22.73
CA GLN A 47 -3.27 -0.64 -21.90
C GLN A 47 -3.61 -0.46 -20.44
N ARG A 48 -4.53 0.45 -20.14
CA ARG A 48 -4.97 0.73 -18.77
C ARG A 48 -5.59 -0.50 -18.10
N GLN A 49 -6.46 -1.22 -18.80
CA GLN A 49 -7.11 -2.42 -18.24
C GLN A 49 -6.12 -3.59 -18.07
N SER A 50 -5.20 -3.77 -19.00
CA SER A 50 -4.17 -4.80 -18.89
C SER A 50 -3.20 -4.53 -17.74
N ALA A 51 -2.76 -3.28 -17.57
CA ALA A 51 -1.93 -2.86 -16.43
C ALA A 51 -2.65 -3.06 -15.10
N ARG A 52 -3.95 -2.72 -15.05
CA ARG A 52 -4.80 -2.96 -13.88
C ARG A 52 -4.91 -4.45 -13.54
N LEU A 53 -5.14 -5.30 -14.53
CA LEU A 53 -5.26 -6.75 -14.33
C LEU A 53 -3.92 -7.35 -13.86
N LYS A 54 -2.80 -6.88 -14.40
CA LYS A 54 -1.46 -7.28 -13.95
C LYS A 54 -1.28 -6.98 -12.47
N LYS A 55 -1.58 -5.74 -12.04
CA LYS A 55 -1.49 -5.34 -10.63
C LYS A 55 -2.40 -6.19 -9.73
N LEU A 56 -3.63 -6.49 -10.18
CA LEU A 56 -4.55 -7.37 -9.45
C LEU A 56 -3.97 -8.76 -9.17
N ILE A 57 -3.34 -9.34 -10.16
CA ILE A 57 -2.72 -10.67 -10.05
C ILE A 57 -1.51 -10.62 -9.12
N GLU A 58 -0.68 -9.59 -9.26
CA GLU A 58 0.49 -9.38 -8.40
C GLU A 58 0.07 -9.20 -6.93
N ASP A 59 -0.94 -8.37 -6.66
CA ASP A 59 -1.52 -8.16 -5.34
C ASP A 59 -2.10 -9.45 -4.75
N LEU A 60 -2.79 -10.27 -5.57
CA LEU A 60 -3.35 -11.55 -5.13
C LEU A 60 -2.26 -12.57 -4.77
N ILE A 61 -1.18 -12.64 -5.58
CA ILE A 61 -0.04 -13.52 -5.30
C ILE A 61 0.64 -13.10 -4.00
N GLU A 62 0.89 -11.81 -3.83
CA GLU A 62 1.54 -11.26 -2.66
C GLU A 62 0.70 -11.53 -1.40
N ALA A 63 -0.60 -11.23 -1.42
CA ALA A 63 -1.52 -11.54 -0.33
C ALA A 63 -1.53 -13.03 0.03
N SER A 64 -1.52 -13.90 -0.98
CA SER A 64 -1.48 -15.35 -0.76
C SER A 64 -0.16 -15.83 -0.14
N LYS A 65 0.98 -15.33 -0.62
CA LYS A 65 2.30 -15.67 -0.08
C LYS A 65 2.47 -15.13 1.34
N ALA A 66 2.00 -13.90 1.58
CA ALA A 66 2.05 -13.28 2.89
C ALA A 66 1.21 -14.04 3.92
N SER A 67 -0.03 -14.41 3.59
CA SER A 67 -0.93 -15.15 4.48
C SER A 67 -0.46 -16.57 4.81
N THR A 68 0.41 -17.15 3.98
CA THR A 68 0.95 -18.52 4.18
C THR A 68 2.36 -18.54 4.77
N GLY A 69 2.94 -17.36 5.07
CA GLY A 69 4.31 -17.25 5.60
C GLY A 69 5.40 -17.68 4.60
N ASN A 70 5.08 -17.79 3.31
CA ASN A 70 6.01 -18.18 2.25
C ASN A 70 6.71 -17.00 1.59
N LEU A 71 6.64 -15.83 2.19
CA LEU A 71 7.34 -14.63 1.75
C LEU A 71 8.68 -14.54 2.47
N GLU A 72 9.77 -14.41 1.74
CA GLU A 72 11.08 -14.18 2.34
C GLU A 72 11.13 -12.77 2.94
N VAL A 73 11.51 -12.67 4.20
CA VAL A 73 11.64 -11.42 4.94
C VAL A 73 13.07 -11.25 5.40
N HIS A 74 13.70 -10.17 4.98
CA HIS A 74 15.07 -9.82 5.38
C HIS A 74 15.01 -8.64 6.37
N MET A 75 14.97 -8.98 7.66
CA MET A 75 14.92 -7.98 8.73
C MET A 75 16.27 -7.29 8.89
N GLU A 76 16.30 -5.97 8.67
CA GLU A 76 17.50 -5.14 8.83
C GLU A 76 17.13 -3.79 9.46
N PRO A 77 18.10 -3.06 10.07
CA PRO A 77 17.84 -1.71 10.53
C PRO A 77 17.47 -0.81 9.35
N THR A 78 16.24 -0.33 9.35
CA THR A 78 15.65 0.48 8.27
C THR A 78 15.24 1.82 8.83
N ASP A 79 15.74 2.91 8.25
CA ASP A 79 15.33 4.26 8.58
C ASP A 79 13.92 4.52 8.03
N VAL A 80 12.95 4.59 8.95
CA VAL A 80 11.54 4.71 8.59
C VAL A 80 11.19 6.10 8.04
N GLU A 81 11.89 7.14 8.51
CA GLU A 81 11.69 8.51 8.01
C GLU A 81 12.16 8.65 6.57
N MET A 82 13.38 8.20 6.28
CA MET A 82 13.93 8.21 4.92
C MET A 82 13.07 7.41 3.94
N LEU A 83 12.63 6.21 4.36
CA LEU A 83 11.79 5.36 3.51
C LEU A 83 10.42 5.99 3.24
N LEU A 84 9.83 6.66 4.23
CA LEU A 84 8.58 7.41 4.07
C LEU A 84 8.74 8.59 3.12
N GLU A 85 9.84 9.35 3.24
CA GLU A 85 10.14 10.47 2.34
C GLU A 85 10.28 10.00 0.88
N GLN A 86 10.99 8.89 0.66
CA GLN A 86 11.11 8.28 -0.66
C GLN A 86 9.75 7.86 -1.23
N ALA A 87 8.92 7.22 -0.41
CA ALA A 87 7.57 6.82 -0.82
C ALA A 87 6.71 8.04 -1.18
N LEU A 88 6.72 9.09 -0.36
CA LEU A 88 5.97 10.31 -0.65
C LEU A 88 6.47 11.03 -1.91
N GLY A 89 7.77 11.01 -2.18
CA GLY A 89 8.35 11.56 -3.41
C GLY A 89 7.82 10.87 -4.67
N GLU A 90 7.67 9.54 -4.66
CA GLU A 90 7.09 8.81 -5.80
C GLU A 90 5.61 9.14 -6.04
N PHE A 91 4.89 9.53 -5.00
CA PHE A 91 3.47 9.86 -5.09
C PHE A 91 3.17 11.36 -5.23
N GLU A 92 4.18 12.23 -5.28
CA GLU A 92 4.02 13.69 -5.25
C GLU A 92 3.08 14.20 -6.34
N GLU A 93 3.29 13.82 -7.59
CA GLU A 93 2.43 14.24 -8.71
C GLU A 93 0.98 13.78 -8.54
N ARG A 94 0.79 12.55 -8.06
CA ARG A 94 -0.55 11.97 -7.87
C ARG A 94 -1.28 12.62 -6.70
N LEU A 95 -0.59 12.92 -5.61
CA LEU A 95 -1.14 13.65 -4.47
C LEU A 95 -1.51 15.08 -4.88
N ALA A 96 -0.65 15.76 -5.66
CA ALA A 96 -0.90 17.09 -6.18
C ALA A 96 -2.10 17.11 -7.14
N ALA A 97 -2.24 16.12 -8.03
CA ALA A 97 -3.38 15.98 -8.93
C ALA A 97 -4.73 15.87 -8.18
N CYS A 98 -4.73 15.19 -7.02
CA CYS A 98 -5.88 15.10 -6.13
C CYS A 98 -6.01 16.28 -5.16
N LYS A 99 -5.08 17.26 -5.23
CA LYS A 99 -4.97 18.41 -4.33
C LYS A 99 -4.89 17.99 -2.85
N LEU A 100 -4.19 16.90 -2.59
CA LEU A 100 -3.89 16.40 -1.25
C LEU A 100 -2.55 16.98 -0.82
N GLN A 101 -2.51 17.51 0.40
CA GLN A 101 -1.31 18.11 0.97
C GLN A 101 -0.77 17.23 2.10
N PRO A 102 0.32 16.47 1.90
CA PRO A 102 0.98 15.75 2.99
C PRO A 102 1.57 16.72 4.02
N VAL A 103 1.36 16.42 5.29
CA VAL A 103 1.94 17.12 6.43
C VAL A 103 2.62 16.07 7.28
N VAL A 104 3.94 15.94 7.12
CA VAL A 104 4.75 14.99 7.88
C VAL A 104 5.24 15.65 9.16
N THR A 105 5.09 14.96 10.28
CA THR A 105 5.61 15.37 11.58
C THR A 105 6.40 14.24 12.20
N ASN A 106 7.70 14.46 12.40
CA ASN A 106 8.52 13.56 13.18
C ASN A 106 8.62 14.10 14.64
N TYR A 107 7.93 13.44 15.56
CA TYR A 107 7.94 13.79 16.98
C TYR A 107 9.23 13.33 17.66
N LEU A 108 9.91 12.29 17.18
CA LEU A 108 11.22 11.86 17.67
C LEU A 108 12.26 12.97 17.45
N THR A 109 12.33 13.51 16.24
CA THR A 109 13.22 14.63 15.92
C THR A 109 12.87 15.90 16.70
N LYS A 110 11.59 16.15 16.96
CA LYS A 110 11.16 17.27 17.83
C LYS A 110 11.60 17.06 19.29
N LYS A 111 11.60 15.81 19.77
CA LYS A 111 11.92 15.47 21.17
C LYS A 111 13.42 15.33 21.41
N TYR A 112 14.14 14.71 20.48
CA TYR A 112 15.54 14.32 20.62
C TYR A 112 16.50 15.09 19.70
N GLY A 113 16.00 16.00 18.86
CA GLY A 113 16.79 16.74 17.88
C GLY A 113 17.28 15.87 16.72
N THR A 114 18.36 16.29 16.07
CA THR A 114 18.97 15.59 14.92
C THR A 114 19.62 14.24 15.25
N GLN A 115 19.66 13.87 16.55
CA GLN A 115 20.16 12.58 17.01
C GLN A 115 19.03 11.55 17.23
N ALA A 116 17.80 11.89 16.84
CA ALA A 116 16.68 10.97 16.93
C ALA A 116 16.96 9.73 16.07
N ASP A 117 16.85 8.55 16.66
CA ASP A 117 16.99 7.30 15.96
C ASP A 117 15.62 6.85 15.43
N CYS A 118 15.47 6.89 14.11
CA CYS A 118 14.26 6.46 13.41
C CYS A 118 14.39 5.05 12.81
N HIS A 119 15.38 4.25 13.25
CA HIS A 119 15.57 2.91 12.74
C HIS A 119 14.65 1.90 13.41
N VAL A 120 13.99 1.13 12.56
CA VAL A 120 13.17 -0.02 12.94
C VAL A 120 13.76 -1.29 12.35
N MET A 121 13.49 -2.45 12.97
CA MET A 121 13.82 -3.74 12.37
C MET A 121 12.72 -4.11 11.38
N ALA A 122 13.02 -3.97 10.09
CA ALA A 122 12.07 -4.23 9.02
C ALA A 122 12.77 -4.72 7.73
N ASP A 123 12.03 -5.34 6.83
CA ASP A 123 12.42 -5.48 5.43
C ASP A 123 11.98 -4.21 4.69
N GLY A 124 12.93 -3.37 4.29
CA GLY A 124 12.66 -2.09 3.64
C GLY A 124 11.75 -2.21 2.41
N ARG A 125 11.85 -3.31 1.63
CA ARG A 125 11.00 -3.55 0.45
C ARG A 125 9.54 -3.79 0.85
N HIS A 126 9.33 -4.59 1.90
CA HIS A 126 7.99 -4.88 2.40
C HIS A 126 7.38 -3.68 3.12
N LEU A 127 8.17 -2.94 3.88
CA LEU A 127 7.71 -1.72 4.54
C LEU A 127 7.38 -0.62 3.49
N TRP A 128 8.20 -0.48 2.45
CA TRP A 128 7.87 0.40 1.33
C TRP A 128 6.53 0.02 0.66
N ARG A 129 6.29 -1.29 0.48
CA ARG A 129 5.03 -1.80 -0.07
C ARG A 129 3.83 -1.50 0.82
N VAL A 130 4.02 -1.50 2.14
CA VAL A 130 3.00 -1.05 3.10
C VAL A 130 2.67 0.43 2.86
N PHE A 131 3.68 1.29 2.73
CA PHE A 131 3.48 2.71 2.43
C PHE A 131 2.80 2.93 1.08
N ASP A 132 3.22 2.23 0.00
CA ASP A 132 2.57 2.26 -1.32
C ASP A 132 1.07 1.96 -1.20
N ASN A 133 0.70 0.91 -0.48
CA ASN A 133 -0.70 0.54 -0.29
C ASN A 133 -1.49 1.60 0.49
N LEU A 134 -0.91 2.18 1.55
CA LEU A 134 -1.59 3.20 2.37
C LEU A 134 -1.71 4.53 1.63
N ILE A 135 -0.65 5.02 0.98
CA ILE A 135 -0.67 6.26 0.21
C ILE A 135 -1.59 6.12 -1.00
N GLY A 136 -1.55 4.95 -1.68
CA GLY A 136 -2.48 4.64 -2.77
C GLY A 136 -3.95 4.66 -2.34
N ASN A 137 -4.26 4.15 -1.15
CA ASN A 137 -5.59 4.24 -0.56
C ASN A 137 -6.00 5.69 -0.24
N ILE A 138 -5.09 6.48 0.32
CA ILE A 138 -5.31 7.90 0.60
C ILE A 138 -5.65 8.65 -0.68
N ILE A 139 -4.85 8.52 -1.73
CA ILE A 139 -5.09 9.16 -3.04
C ILE A 139 -6.48 8.83 -3.58
N LYS A 140 -6.92 7.60 -3.35
CA LYS A 140 -8.19 7.09 -3.88
C LYS A 140 -9.41 7.51 -3.07
N TYR A 141 -9.29 7.55 -1.75
CA TYR A 141 -10.43 7.69 -0.85
C TYR A 141 -10.46 8.98 -0.04
N ALA A 142 -9.36 9.73 0.03
CA ALA A 142 -9.34 10.98 0.77
C ALA A 142 -10.16 12.07 0.08
N GLN A 143 -10.72 12.97 0.90
CA GLN A 143 -11.40 14.16 0.45
C GLN A 143 -10.42 15.07 -0.32
N PRO A 144 -10.70 15.41 -1.59
CA PRO A 144 -9.87 16.37 -2.34
C PRO A 144 -9.74 17.72 -1.64
N ASN A 145 -8.68 18.45 -1.89
CA ASN A 145 -8.35 19.73 -1.24
C ASN A 145 -8.23 19.62 0.29
N SER A 146 -7.77 18.49 0.81
CA SER A 146 -7.55 18.29 2.23
C SER A 146 -6.07 17.98 2.55
N ARG A 147 -5.75 17.99 3.85
CA ARG A 147 -4.44 17.59 4.35
C ARG A 147 -4.43 16.11 4.69
N VAL A 148 -3.27 15.50 4.44
CA VAL A 148 -2.96 14.14 4.88
C VAL A 148 -1.88 14.26 5.95
N TYR A 149 -2.20 13.93 7.19
CA TYR A 149 -1.24 14.00 8.29
C TYR A 149 -0.54 12.65 8.42
N ILE A 150 0.80 12.71 8.50
CA ILE A 150 1.63 11.53 8.69
C ILE A 150 2.57 11.83 9.86
N ASP A 151 2.41 11.09 10.94
CA ASP A 151 3.17 11.30 12.16
C ASP A 151 4.09 10.11 12.43
N ILE A 152 5.35 10.40 12.74
CA ILE A 152 6.31 9.43 13.27
C ILE A 152 6.49 9.74 14.74
N ASP A 153 6.24 8.77 15.62
CA ASP A 153 6.33 8.95 17.06
C ASP A 153 6.86 7.70 17.76
N GLU A 154 7.33 7.87 18.99
CA GLU A 154 7.75 6.80 19.86
C GLU A 154 6.52 6.21 20.57
N ALA A 155 6.37 4.90 20.50
CA ALA A 155 5.43 4.17 21.32
C ALA A 155 6.12 3.60 22.56
N GLU A 156 5.35 2.96 23.43
CA GLU A 156 5.91 2.29 24.61
C GLU A 156 6.81 1.12 24.20
N GLN A 157 7.80 0.80 25.06
CA GLN A 157 8.63 -0.42 24.97
C GLN A 157 9.57 -0.54 23.74
N GLY A 158 10.06 0.55 23.19
CA GLY A 158 11.00 0.51 22.06
C GLY A 158 10.32 0.19 20.75
N GLU A 159 9.15 0.74 20.52
CA GLU A 159 8.43 0.71 19.26
C GLU A 159 8.34 2.12 18.68
N ILE A 160 8.33 2.22 17.35
CA ILE A 160 8.03 3.44 16.61
C ILE A 160 6.69 3.26 15.93
N THR A 161 5.87 4.30 15.97
CA THR A 161 4.62 4.37 15.24
C THR A 161 4.73 5.28 14.03
N VAL A 162 4.15 4.83 12.91
CA VAL A 162 3.88 5.68 11.75
C VAL A 162 2.38 5.77 11.57
N THR A 163 1.82 6.96 11.74
CA THR A 163 0.38 7.18 11.72
C THR A 163 -0.02 7.96 10.48
N PHE A 164 -0.91 7.41 9.67
CA PHE A 164 -1.53 8.09 8.53
C PHE A 164 -2.94 8.51 8.89
N LYS A 165 -3.31 9.77 8.61
CA LYS A 165 -4.62 10.33 8.89
C LYS A 165 -5.12 11.13 7.70
N ASN A 166 -6.35 10.86 7.25
CA ASN A 166 -7.02 11.61 6.20
C ASN A 166 -8.53 11.66 6.45
N ILE A 167 -9.19 12.65 5.90
CA ILE A 167 -10.65 12.72 5.84
C ILE A 167 -11.10 11.93 4.61
N SER A 168 -12.08 11.05 4.78
CA SER A 168 -12.68 10.30 3.67
C SER A 168 -13.61 11.19 2.85
N LYS A 169 -13.62 11.00 1.52
CA LYS A 169 -14.58 11.67 0.63
C LYS A 169 -16.00 11.12 0.73
N GLU A 170 -16.13 9.87 1.15
CA GLU A 170 -17.41 9.19 1.36
C GLU A 170 -17.62 8.94 2.85
N PRO A 171 -18.85 9.03 3.36
CA PRO A 171 -19.13 8.74 4.77
C PRO A 171 -18.69 7.33 5.16
N LEU A 172 -17.94 7.21 6.25
CA LEU A 172 -17.52 5.94 6.79
C LEU A 172 -18.53 5.44 7.82
N ASN A 173 -19.61 4.80 7.35
CA ASN A 173 -20.70 4.29 8.18
C ASN A 173 -20.42 2.88 8.77
N ILE A 174 -19.15 2.53 8.95
CA ILE A 174 -18.71 1.22 9.46
C ILE A 174 -17.75 1.41 10.61
N SER A 175 -17.80 0.51 11.60
CA SER A 175 -16.81 0.50 12.68
C SER A 175 -15.44 0.05 12.15
N GLY A 176 -14.36 0.45 12.84
CA GLY A 176 -13.00 0.02 12.50
C GLY A 176 -12.87 -1.51 12.49
N ASP A 177 -13.56 -2.20 13.38
CA ASP A 177 -13.54 -3.69 13.46
C ASP A 177 -14.32 -4.32 12.31
N GLU A 178 -15.46 -3.77 11.93
CA GLU A 178 -16.23 -4.22 10.76
C GLU A 178 -15.45 -3.98 9.45
N LEU A 179 -14.70 -2.88 9.39
CA LEU A 179 -13.81 -2.60 8.28
C LEU A 179 -12.69 -3.65 8.20
N LYS A 180 -12.04 -3.97 9.33
CA LYS A 180 -11.03 -5.04 9.39
C LYS A 180 -11.60 -6.39 8.92
N GLU A 181 -12.78 -6.78 9.38
CA GLU A 181 -13.43 -8.02 8.93
C GLU A 181 -13.74 -8.03 7.43
N ARG A 182 -14.19 -6.93 6.87
CA ARG A 182 -14.44 -6.79 5.43
C ARG A 182 -13.16 -6.89 4.62
N PHE A 183 -12.06 -6.32 5.09
CA PHE A 183 -10.76 -6.42 4.44
C PHE A 183 -10.17 -7.83 4.51
N VAL A 184 -10.31 -8.51 5.65
CA VAL A 184 -9.88 -9.91 5.82
C VAL A 184 -10.72 -10.88 4.96
N ARG A 185 -12.01 -10.61 4.79
CA ARG A 185 -12.91 -11.44 3.97
C ARG A 185 -12.86 -11.16 2.49
N GLY A 186 -12.15 -10.10 2.05
CA GLY A 186 -12.13 -9.71 0.64
C GLY A 186 -13.51 -9.32 0.09
N ASP A 187 -14.39 -8.78 0.96
CA ASP A 187 -15.76 -8.49 0.58
C ASP A 187 -15.79 -7.34 -0.44
N ARG A 188 -16.18 -7.70 -1.64
CA ARG A 188 -16.25 -6.86 -2.83
C ARG A 188 -17.36 -5.84 -2.68
N SER A 189 -17.03 -4.64 -2.27
CA SER A 189 -17.90 -3.51 -2.58
C SER A 189 -17.83 -3.27 -4.10
N ARG A 190 -18.85 -3.70 -4.81
CA ARG A 190 -18.90 -3.83 -6.28
C ARG A 190 -18.84 -2.52 -7.05
N ASN A 191 -18.66 -1.35 -6.42
CA ASN A 191 -18.81 -0.05 -7.08
C ASN A 191 -17.65 0.94 -6.92
N THR A 192 -16.52 0.57 -6.31
CA THR A 192 -15.34 1.45 -6.25
C THR A 192 -14.16 0.85 -6.99
N GLU A 193 -13.49 1.64 -7.81
CA GLU A 193 -12.25 1.27 -8.50
C GLU A 193 -11.15 0.87 -7.50
N GLY A 194 -11.04 -0.42 -7.14
CA GLY A 194 -10.00 -0.96 -6.27
C GLY A 194 -10.39 -2.33 -5.73
N ASN A 195 -9.35 -3.16 -5.52
CA ASN A 195 -9.54 -4.58 -5.21
C ASN A 195 -9.85 -4.87 -3.75
N GLY A 196 -9.84 -3.84 -2.88
CA GLY A 196 -9.95 -4.03 -1.43
C GLY A 196 -8.77 -4.78 -0.78
N LEU A 197 -7.75 -5.19 -1.56
CA LEU A 197 -6.64 -6.00 -1.08
C LEU A 197 -5.50 -5.20 -0.44
N GLY A 198 -5.36 -3.90 -0.77
CA GLY A 198 -4.20 -3.13 -0.34
C GLY A 198 -4.00 -3.07 1.18
N LEU A 199 -5.09 -2.94 1.94
CA LEU A 199 -5.00 -2.88 3.40
C LEU A 199 -4.74 -4.25 4.03
N SER A 200 -5.31 -5.33 3.46
CA SER A 200 -5.00 -6.70 3.90
C SER A 200 -3.57 -7.11 3.58
N ILE A 201 -3.03 -6.66 2.43
CA ILE A 201 -1.62 -6.85 2.09
C ILE A 201 -0.74 -6.09 3.08
N ALA A 202 -1.04 -4.81 3.36
CA ALA A 202 -0.29 -4.02 4.33
C ALA A 202 -0.29 -4.69 5.71
N GLN A 203 -1.44 -5.18 6.17
CA GLN A 203 -1.54 -5.91 7.44
C GLN A 203 -0.68 -7.18 7.44
N SER A 204 -0.79 -8.04 6.41
CA SER A 204 -0.02 -9.27 6.33
C SER A 204 1.49 -9.01 6.26
N LEU A 205 1.92 -7.99 5.51
CA LEU A 205 3.34 -7.61 5.43
C LEU A 205 3.86 -7.06 6.76
N MET A 206 3.05 -6.33 7.52
CA MET A 206 3.42 -5.87 8.86
C MET A 206 3.53 -7.04 9.84
N GLU A 207 2.56 -7.96 9.84
CA GLU A 207 2.58 -9.15 10.70
C GLU A 207 3.82 -10.02 10.45
N LEU A 208 4.21 -10.22 9.19
CA LEU A 208 5.42 -10.96 8.83
C LEU A 208 6.71 -10.32 9.36
N GLN A 209 6.70 -9.01 9.58
CA GLN A 209 7.80 -8.23 10.14
C GLN A 209 7.68 -8.02 11.66
N ASN A 210 6.80 -8.76 12.34
CA ASN A 210 6.48 -8.62 13.76
C ASN A 210 5.95 -7.22 14.15
N GLY A 211 5.44 -6.46 13.19
CA GLY A 211 4.73 -5.21 13.39
C GLY A 211 3.22 -5.42 13.51
N LYS A 212 2.49 -4.32 13.71
CA LYS A 212 1.02 -4.33 13.79
C LYS A 212 0.42 -3.20 12.96
N VAL A 213 -0.81 -3.39 12.51
CA VAL A 213 -1.64 -2.36 11.87
C VAL A 213 -2.89 -2.17 12.71
N GLU A 214 -3.13 -0.93 13.12
CA GLU A 214 -4.36 -0.55 13.80
C GLU A 214 -5.12 0.45 12.93
N ILE A 215 -6.43 0.24 12.79
CA ILE A 215 -7.31 1.11 12.00
C ILE A 215 -8.35 1.69 12.93
N MET A 216 -8.49 3.00 12.86
CA MET A 216 -9.46 3.76 13.63
C MET A 216 -10.28 4.63 12.69
N ILE A 217 -11.58 4.68 12.95
CA ILE A 217 -12.53 5.54 12.24
C ILE A 217 -13.23 6.38 13.29
N ASP A 218 -13.25 7.70 13.05
CA ASP A 218 -13.98 8.65 13.88
C ASP A 218 -14.71 9.62 12.94
N GLY A 219 -15.99 9.38 12.72
CA GLY A 219 -16.76 10.05 11.68
C GLY A 219 -16.12 9.80 10.30
N ASP A 220 -15.75 10.88 9.61
CA ASP A 220 -15.07 10.81 8.32
C ASP A 220 -13.53 10.73 8.43
N LEU A 221 -12.99 10.79 9.65
CA LEU A 221 -11.56 10.62 9.88
C LEU A 221 -11.18 9.14 9.78
N PHE A 222 -10.32 8.83 8.81
CA PHE A 222 -9.67 7.53 8.68
C PHE A 222 -8.25 7.62 9.19
N LYS A 223 -7.90 6.76 10.14
CA LYS A 223 -6.58 6.72 10.78
C LYS A 223 -6.03 5.30 10.72
N VAL A 224 -4.81 5.15 10.22
CA VAL A 224 -4.04 3.90 10.26
C VAL A 224 -2.77 4.13 11.07
N VAL A 225 -2.50 3.27 12.03
CA VAL A 225 -1.29 3.27 12.85
C VAL A 225 -0.50 2.00 12.55
N LEU A 226 0.73 2.18 12.11
CA LEU A 226 1.72 1.12 11.99
C LEU A 226 2.57 1.11 13.25
N LEU A 227 2.70 -0.03 13.91
CA LEU A 227 3.60 -0.23 15.03
C LEU A 227 4.79 -1.08 14.56
N LEU A 228 5.99 -0.56 14.72
CA LEU A 228 7.24 -1.15 14.27
C LEU A 228 8.21 -1.27 15.44
N LYS A 229 8.89 -2.40 15.54
CA LYS A 229 9.89 -2.62 16.60
C LYS A 229 11.21 -1.95 16.25
N THR A 230 11.77 -1.19 17.20
CA THR A 230 13.15 -0.73 17.07
C THR A 230 14.10 -1.91 17.20
N GLY A 231 15.20 -1.88 16.47
CA GLY A 231 16.31 -2.78 16.73
C GLY A 231 16.85 -2.48 18.14
N ASN A 232 17.01 -3.50 18.96
CA ASN A 232 17.71 -3.33 20.24
C ASN A 232 19.16 -2.87 19.97
N CYS A 233 19.38 -1.60 19.69
CA CYS A 233 20.67 -0.96 19.91
C CYS A 233 20.83 -0.69 21.40
N LYS A 234 20.87 -1.76 22.22
CA LYS A 234 21.46 -1.67 23.54
C LYS A 234 22.96 -1.77 23.36
N ASN A 235 23.63 -0.63 23.33
CA ASN A 235 25.00 -0.51 23.83
C ASN A 235 24.96 -0.18 25.30
#